data_6cb7f1b8f43f6d75eb82008db80b27f2
#
_entry.id   6cb7f1b8f43f6d75eb82008db80b27f2
#
_cell.length_a   1.000
_cell.length_b   1.000
_cell.length_c   1.000
_cell.angle_alpha   90.00
_cell.angle_beta   90.00
_cell.angle_gamma   90.00
#
_symmetry.space_group_name_H-M   'P 1'
#
loop_
_entity.id
_entity.type
_entity.pdbx_description
1 polymer ?
#
loop_
_entity_poly.entity_id
_entity_poly.type
_entity_poly.pdbx_seq_one_letter_code
_entity_poly.pdbx_strand_id
1 'polypeptide(L)'
;RSSDLELVLHSLEDLEHSVIKIINGHYTNREEGAPITDLALTMLERIRKQSSPHSLVYFNRKNGSTLKSATIPIIGEGGRIIGLLCINLHLDIPFSTMLSSFFNEPPATPAITESFNEDMEGLIASSVREAKTKVMADASVSSSNKNKEIVRILHDKGIFQVKEAVVQVAHALDI
;
A
#
# COMPACT_ATOMS: atom_id res chain seq x y z
N ARG A 1 0.86 16.83 -4.44
CA ARG A 1 0.47 17.63 -3.25
C ARG A 1 1.21 17.07 -2.06
N SER A 2 1.85 17.96 -1.32
CA SER A 2 2.71 17.64 -0.20
C SER A 2 1.87 17.04 0.93
N SER A 3 1.94 15.74 1.13
CA SER A 3 1.58 15.17 2.41
C SER A 3 2.78 15.33 3.34
N ASP A 4 2.55 15.68 4.59
CA ASP A 4 3.59 15.92 5.61
C ASP A 4 4.30 14.63 6.04
N LEU A 5 4.17 13.60 5.22
CA LEU A 5 4.68 12.26 5.41
C LEU A 5 5.70 11.94 4.34
N GLU A 6 6.92 11.62 4.75
CA GLU A 6 7.94 11.03 3.89
C GLU A 6 8.01 9.52 4.13
N LEU A 7 8.08 8.76 3.05
CA LEU A 7 8.30 7.31 3.09
C LEU A 7 9.61 7.00 2.38
N VAL A 8 10.45 6.19 3.02
CA VAL A 8 11.75 5.76 2.45
C VAL A 8 11.85 4.25 2.55
N LEU A 9 12.01 3.60 1.42
CA LEU A 9 12.28 2.17 1.35
C LEU A 9 13.76 1.94 1.09
N HIS A 10 14.40 1.20 2.00
CA HIS A 10 15.80 0.82 1.92
C HIS A 10 15.96 -0.66 1.58
N SER A 11 16.87 -0.96 0.65
CA SER A 11 17.52 -2.27 0.56
C SER A 11 18.75 -2.31 1.47
N LEU A 12 19.03 -3.44 2.07
CA LEU A 12 20.25 -3.68 2.85
C LEU A 12 21.31 -4.45 2.07
N GLU A 13 21.11 -4.69 0.76
CA GLU A 13 22.08 -5.34 -0.11
C GLU A 13 23.23 -4.41 -0.47
N ASP A 14 22.93 -3.13 -0.71
CA ASP A 14 23.90 -2.07 -0.98
C ASP A 14 23.58 -0.85 -0.10
N LEU A 15 24.43 -0.58 0.89
CA LEU A 15 24.22 0.51 1.83
C LEU A 15 24.60 1.88 1.25
N GLU A 16 25.43 1.90 0.20
CA GLU A 16 25.83 3.15 -0.47
C GLU A 16 24.71 3.66 -1.40
N HIS A 17 23.88 2.76 -1.95
CA HIS A 17 22.71 3.08 -2.78
C HIS A 17 21.43 2.47 -2.20
N SER A 18 21.26 2.57 -0.92
CA SER A 18 20.27 1.83 -0.15
C SER A 18 18.82 2.29 -0.41
N VAL A 19 18.57 3.55 -0.76
CA VAL A 19 17.22 4.05 -1.04
C VAL A 19 16.75 3.54 -2.40
N ILE A 20 15.87 2.54 -2.39
CA ILE A 20 15.28 1.98 -3.61
C ILE A 20 13.97 2.65 -4.00
N LYS A 21 13.28 3.28 -3.04
CA LYS A 21 12.09 4.10 -3.30
C LYS A 21 11.93 5.18 -2.22
N ILE A 22 11.53 6.39 -2.66
CA ILE A 22 11.22 7.48 -1.76
C ILE A 22 9.99 8.23 -2.23
N ILE A 23 9.13 8.61 -1.28
CA ILE A 23 7.96 9.46 -1.49
C ILE A 23 8.15 10.70 -0.64
N ASN A 24 7.96 11.88 -1.23
CA ASN A 24 8.16 13.17 -0.60
C ASN A 24 9.59 13.40 -0.07
N GLY A 25 10.61 12.88 -0.77
CA GLY A 25 12.02 13.01 -0.41
C GLY A 25 12.53 14.45 -0.32
N HIS A 26 11.78 15.43 -0.82
CA HIS A 26 12.11 16.85 -0.71
C HIS A 26 12.17 17.34 0.76
N TYR A 27 11.48 16.67 1.71
CA TYR A 27 11.58 17.00 3.12
C TYR A 27 12.97 16.72 3.72
N THR A 28 13.61 15.68 3.23
CA THR A 28 14.95 15.32 3.68
C THR A 28 16.04 15.62 2.65
N ASN A 29 15.63 16.16 1.49
CA ASN A 29 16.50 16.42 0.35
C ASN A 29 17.25 15.16 -0.10
N ARG A 30 16.49 14.04 -0.20
CA ARG A 30 17.00 12.73 -0.60
C ARG A 30 16.24 12.21 -1.83
N GLU A 31 16.94 11.38 -2.59
CA GLU A 31 16.45 10.77 -3.83
C GLU A 31 16.71 9.27 -3.81
N GLU A 32 16.13 8.55 -4.77
CA GLU A 32 16.44 7.12 -5.02
C GLU A 32 17.94 6.98 -5.32
N GLY A 33 18.57 5.93 -4.82
CA GLY A 33 20.01 5.73 -4.88
C GLY A 33 20.80 6.41 -3.78
N ALA A 34 20.18 7.19 -2.89
CA ALA A 34 20.90 7.79 -1.75
C ALA A 34 21.38 6.70 -0.75
N PRO A 35 22.50 6.94 -0.04
CA PRO A 35 23.01 5.99 0.95
C PRO A 35 22.10 5.87 2.17
N ILE A 36 22.28 4.82 2.96
CA ILE A 36 21.61 4.67 4.26
C ILE A 36 22.08 5.76 5.23
N THR A 37 21.21 6.19 6.14
CA THR A 37 21.58 7.16 7.18
C THR A 37 22.13 6.46 8.42
N ASP A 38 22.93 7.19 9.19
CA ASP A 38 23.43 6.79 10.52
C ASP A 38 22.29 6.43 11.48
N LEU A 39 21.19 7.19 11.45
CA LEU A 39 20.01 6.92 12.24
C LEU A 39 19.34 5.61 11.83
N ALA A 40 19.19 5.37 10.52
CA ALA A 40 18.61 4.10 10.02
C ALA A 40 19.49 2.90 10.40
N LEU A 41 20.80 3.02 10.32
CA LEU A 41 21.74 2.00 10.82
C LEU A 41 21.60 1.75 12.32
N THR A 42 21.50 2.84 13.10
CA THR A 42 21.28 2.73 14.55
C THR A 42 19.97 2.01 14.88
N MET A 43 18.89 2.31 14.15
CA MET A 43 17.61 1.64 14.34
C MET A 43 17.66 0.16 13.91
N LEU A 44 18.35 -0.15 12.80
CA LEU A 44 18.59 -1.52 12.36
C LEU A 44 19.30 -2.35 13.44
N GLU A 45 20.36 -1.81 14.05
CA GLU A 45 21.08 -2.49 15.12
C GLU A 45 20.21 -2.68 16.37
N ARG A 46 19.36 -1.71 16.71
CA ARG A 46 18.40 -1.88 17.82
C ARG A 46 17.38 -2.98 17.52
N ILE A 47 16.87 -3.05 16.28
CA ILE A 47 15.92 -4.09 15.84
C ILE A 47 16.58 -5.47 15.90
N ARG A 48 17.83 -5.60 15.43
CA ARG A 48 18.59 -6.86 15.46
C ARG A 48 18.85 -7.43 16.86
N LYS A 49 18.93 -6.54 17.86
CA LYS A 49 19.12 -6.93 19.26
C LYS A 49 17.84 -7.40 19.96
N GLN A 50 16.68 -7.29 19.32
CA GLN A 50 15.42 -7.76 19.87
C GLN A 50 15.29 -9.27 19.68
N SER A 51 14.61 -9.94 20.60
CA SER A 51 14.33 -11.39 20.52
C SER A 51 13.46 -11.73 19.29
N SER A 52 12.61 -10.79 18.87
CA SER A 52 11.84 -10.85 17.62
C SER A 52 11.91 -9.47 16.98
N PRO A 53 12.35 -9.36 15.71
CA PRO A 53 12.42 -8.08 15.01
C PRO A 53 11.02 -7.43 14.90
N HIS A 54 10.86 -6.25 15.47
CA HIS A 54 9.65 -5.45 15.35
C HIS A 54 9.99 -3.97 15.09
N SER A 55 8.99 -3.22 14.66
CA SER A 55 9.14 -1.79 14.33
C SER A 55 9.50 -0.96 15.55
N LEU A 56 10.29 0.07 15.32
CA LEU A 56 10.63 1.09 16.31
C LEU A 56 9.97 2.41 15.95
N VAL A 57 9.32 3.04 16.91
CA VAL A 57 8.74 4.39 16.80
C VAL A 57 9.48 5.31 17.74
N TYR A 58 9.89 6.47 17.22
CA TYR A 58 10.73 7.42 17.97
C TYR A 58 10.53 8.84 17.46
N PHE A 59 11.04 9.81 18.21
CA PHE A 59 11.15 11.20 17.76
C PHE A 59 12.60 11.48 17.34
N ASN A 60 12.75 12.22 16.23
CA ASN A 60 14.03 12.74 15.81
C ASN A 60 13.92 14.22 15.42
N ARG A 61 15.04 14.86 15.10
CA ARG A 61 15.09 16.23 14.61
C ARG A 61 15.93 16.32 13.36
N LYS A 62 15.46 17.09 12.39
CA LYS A 62 16.20 17.42 11.19
C LYS A 62 16.04 18.91 10.89
N ASN A 63 17.15 19.63 10.77
CA ASN A 63 17.17 21.07 10.45
C ASN A 63 16.26 21.92 11.36
N GLY A 64 16.17 21.59 12.65
CA GLY A 64 15.30 22.26 13.61
C GLY A 64 13.86 21.71 13.68
N SER A 65 13.42 20.99 12.67
CA SER A 65 12.08 20.39 12.61
C SER A 65 12.00 19.10 13.43
N THR A 66 10.88 18.92 14.12
CA THR A 66 10.59 17.70 14.88
C THR A 66 9.84 16.72 13.99
N LEU A 67 10.32 15.46 13.96
CA LEU A 67 9.71 14.37 13.23
C LEU A 67 9.29 13.27 14.21
N LYS A 68 8.11 12.69 13.98
CA LYS A 68 7.76 11.38 14.53
C LYS A 68 8.07 10.34 13.47
N SER A 69 8.97 9.42 13.79
CA SER A 69 9.50 8.44 12.84
C SER A 69 9.18 7.03 13.27
N ALA A 70 9.01 6.16 12.27
CA ALA A 70 8.95 4.71 12.46
C ALA A 70 9.94 4.04 11.52
N THR A 71 10.68 3.04 12.03
CA THR A 71 11.51 2.15 11.23
C THR A 71 10.97 0.73 11.35
N ILE A 72 10.55 0.17 10.23
CA ILE A 72 9.90 -1.14 10.11
C ILE A 72 10.86 -2.06 9.37
N PRO A 73 11.28 -3.20 9.96
CA PRO A 73 12.11 -4.17 9.28
C PRO A 73 11.30 -4.93 8.22
N ILE A 74 11.90 -5.13 7.06
CA ILE A 74 11.37 -6.01 6.03
C ILE A 74 12.10 -7.34 6.16
N ILE A 75 11.33 -8.37 6.44
CA ILE A 75 11.85 -9.72 6.70
C ILE A 75 11.75 -10.54 5.41
N GLY A 76 12.89 -11.04 4.96
CA GLY A 76 12.98 -11.97 3.84
C GLY A 76 12.99 -13.43 4.30
N GLU A 77 13.37 -14.31 3.39
CA GLU A 77 13.48 -15.74 3.67
C GLU A 77 14.44 -16.03 4.81
N GLY A 78 14.11 -17.06 5.62
CA GLY A 78 14.91 -17.45 6.78
C GLY A 78 14.91 -16.43 7.92
N GLY A 79 13.98 -15.47 7.95
CA GLY A 79 13.87 -14.48 9.03
C GLY A 79 14.93 -13.37 8.97
N ARG A 80 15.68 -13.27 7.86
CA ARG A 80 16.72 -12.25 7.68
C ARG A 80 16.11 -10.89 7.34
N ILE A 81 16.57 -9.83 7.99
CA ILE A 81 16.17 -8.46 7.62
C ILE A 81 16.87 -8.10 6.31
N ILE A 82 16.08 -7.87 5.25
CA ILE A 82 16.56 -7.55 3.90
C ILE A 82 16.39 -6.08 3.54
N GLY A 83 15.56 -5.34 4.28
CA GLY A 83 15.29 -3.94 4.03
C GLY A 83 14.68 -3.25 5.24
N LEU A 84 14.47 -1.95 5.10
CA LEU A 84 13.78 -1.10 6.07
C LEU A 84 12.76 -0.21 5.36
N LEU A 85 11.58 -0.11 5.92
CA LEU A 85 10.63 0.95 5.58
C LEU A 85 10.68 2.01 6.68
N CYS A 86 11.12 3.21 6.33
CA CYS A 86 11.15 4.37 7.22
C CYS A 86 9.98 5.29 6.88
N ILE A 87 9.23 5.69 7.91
CA ILE A 87 8.11 6.61 7.83
C ILE A 87 8.45 7.82 8.69
N ASN A 88 8.44 9.01 8.12
CA ASN A 88 8.75 10.27 8.81
C ASN A 88 7.57 11.21 8.71
N LEU A 89 6.92 11.50 9.81
CA LEU A 89 5.86 12.49 9.93
C LEU A 89 6.45 13.81 10.46
N HIS A 90 6.32 14.87 9.68
CA HIS A 90 6.73 16.21 10.08
C HIS A 90 5.68 16.83 11.02
N LEU A 91 6.10 17.30 12.19
CA LEU A 91 5.20 17.80 13.24
C LEU A 91 5.12 19.34 13.30
N ASP A 92 6.00 20.03 12.57
CA ASP A 92 6.08 21.51 12.62
C ASP A 92 5.12 22.21 11.63
N ILE A 93 4.17 21.45 11.09
CA ILE A 93 3.14 21.99 10.21
C ILE A 93 1.90 22.40 11.00
N PRO A 94 1.22 23.46 10.56
CA PRO A 94 -0.07 23.84 11.15
C PRO A 94 -1.06 22.64 11.10
N PHE A 95 -1.71 22.37 12.22
CA PHE A 95 -2.69 21.28 12.32
C PHE A 95 -3.81 21.38 11.26
N SER A 96 -4.17 22.60 10.86
CA SER A 96 -5.11 22.87 9.78
C SER A 96 -4.62 22.32 8.43
N THR A 97 -3.32 22.40 8.14
CA THR A 97 -2.73 21.86 6.91
C THR A 97 -2.75 20.34 6.92
N MET A 98 -2.43 19.75 8.06
CA MET A 98 -2.53 18.30 8.26
C MET A 98 -3.99 17.82 8.06
N LEU A 99 -4.96 18.46 8.71
CA LEU A 99 -6.37 18.13 8.54
C LEU A 99 -6.85 18.28 7.09
N SER A 100 -6.45 19.34 6.39
CA SER A 100 -6.87 19.56 5.01
C SER A 100 -6.34 18.47 4.07
N SER A 101 -5.24 17.82 4.37
CA SER A 101 -4.74 16.68 3.58
C SER A 101 -5.63 15.43 3.70
N PHE A 102 -6.36 15.28 4.80
CA PHE A 102 -7.32 14.19 5.00
C PHE A 102 -8.72 14.50 4.45
N PHE A 103 -9.10 15.78 4.42
CA PHE A 103 -10.46 16.19 4.02
C PHE A 103 -10.56 16.76 2.60
N ASN A 104 -9.43 16.99 1.91
CA ASN A 104 -9.49 17.34 0.50
C ASN A 104 -9.98 16.12 -0.28
N GLU A 105 -11.20 16.19 -0.79
CA GLU A 105 -11.68 15.23 -1.76
C GLU A 105 -10.69 15.17 -2.93
N PRO A 106 -10.24 13.97 -3.31
CA PRO A 106 -9.46 13.81 -4.53
C PRO A 106 -10.30 14.36 -5.70
N PRO A 107 -9.68 15.04 -6.68
CA PRO A 107 -10.40 15.41 -7.90
C PRO A 107 -11.00 14.14 -8.48
N ALA A 108 -12.24 14.19 -8.89
CA ALA A 108 -13.17 13.14 -9.32
C ALA A 108 -12.51 11.93 -10.03
N THR A 109 -11.67 11.23 -9.35
CA THR A 109 -11.25 9.87 -9.68
C THR A 109 -12.37 8.94 -9.22
N PRO A 110 -12.78 7.95 -9.99
CA PRO A 110 -13.74 6.94 -9.53
C PRO A 110 -13.32 6.45 -8.15
N ALA A 111 -14.25 6.51 -7.18
CA ALA A 111 -13.95 6.07 -5.83
C ALA A 111 -13.43 4.62 -5.89
N ILE A 112 -12.20 4.42 -5.43
CA ILE A 112 -11.66 3.06 -5.24
C ILE A 112 -12.39 2.53 -4.02
N THR A 113 -13.27 1.56 -4.25
CA THR A 113 -14.03 0.91 -3.18
C THR A 113 -13.32 -0.39 -2.82
N GLU A 114 -13.02 -0.56 -1.55
CA GLU A 114 -12.50 -1.81 -0.98
C GLU A 114 -13.63 -2.55 -0.28
N SER A 115 -13.73 -3.86 -0.51
CA SER A 115 -14.68 -4.73 0.17
C SER A 115 -13.92 -5.61 1.17
N PHE A 116 -14.32 -5.54 2.44
CA PHE A 116 -13.76 -6.38 3.50
C PHE A 116 -14.63 -7.63 3.64
N ASN A 117 -14.11 -8.76 3.19
CA ASN A 117 -14.76 -10.06 3.31
C ASN A 117 -14.01 -10.90 4.35
N GLU A 118 -14.73 -11.74 5.08
CA GLU A 118 -14.15 -12.59 6.14
C GLU A 118 -13.36 -13.77 5.56
N ASP A 119 -13.70 -14.19 4.34
CA ASP A 119 -13.03 -15.29 3.64
C ASP A 119 -12.98 -15.08 2.11
N MET A 120 -12.25 -15.95 1.41
CA MET A 120 -12.07 -15.89 -0.04
C MET A 120 -13.36 -16.24 -0.83
N GLU A 121 -14.23 -17.07 -0.26
CA GLU A 121 -15.50 -17.42 -0.88
C GLU A 121 -16.44 -16.21 -0.87
N GLY A 122 -16.52 -15.49 0.24
CA GLY A 122 -17.23 -14.21 0.35
C GLY A 122 -16.71 -13.16 -0.59
N LEU A 123 -15.38 -13.08 -0.79
CA LEU A 123 -14.76 -12.16 -1.75
C LEU A 123 -15.22 -12.48 -3.19
N ILE A 124 -15.18 -13.73 -3.61
CA ILE A 124 -15.61 -14.13 -4.95
C ILE A 124 -17.10 -13.85 -5.14
N ALA A 125 -17.94 -14.25 -4.18
CA ALA A 125 -19.39 -14.05 -4.23
C ALA A 125 -19.79 -12.58 -4.29
N SER A 126 -19.17 -11.72 -3.48
CA SER A 126 -19.43 -10.27 -3.48
C SER A 126 -18.99 -9.62 -4.79
N SER A 127 -17.83 -10.00 -5.33
CA SER A 127 -17.31 -9.50 -6.60
C SER A 127 -18.20 -9.89 -7.79
N VAL A 128 -18.70 -11.12 -7.81
CA VAL A 128 -19.66 -11.60 -8.85
C VAL A 128 -20.96 -10.80 -8.76
N ARG A 129 -21.51 -10.60 -7.57
CA ARG A 129 -22.74 -9.82 -7.35
C ARG A 129 -22.59 -8.39 -7.85
N GLU A 130 -21.49 -7.75 -7.52
CA GLU A 130 -21.21 -6.37 -7.97
C GLU A 130 -21.08 -6.30 -9.49
N ALA A 131 -20.33 -7.21 -10.11
CA ALA A 131 -20.17 -7.26 -11.56
C ALA A 131 -21.52 -7.52 -12.27
N LYS A 132 -22.34 -8.45 -11.75
CA LYS A 132 -23.70 -8.68 -12.25
C LYS A 132 -24.55 -7.41 -12.17
N THR A 133 -24.59 -6.75 -11.03
CA THR A 133 -25.38 -5.52 -10.84
C THR A 133 -24.96 -4.45 -11.85
N LYS A 134 -23.66 -4.25 -12.03
CA LYS A 134 -23.12 -3.25 -12.97
C LYS A 134 -23.51 -3.57 -14.42
N VAL A 135 -23.33 -4.82 -14.86
CA VAL A 135 -23.62 -5.22 -16.24
C VAL A 135 -25.12 -5.28 -16.53
N MET A 136 -25.94 -5.65 -15.53
CA MET A 136 -27.40 -5.67 -15.70
C MET A 136 -28.01 -4.25 -15.79
N ALA A 137 -27.38 -3.26 -15.14
CA ALA A 137 -27.79 -1.86 -15.22
C ALA A 137 -27.32 -1.18 -16.53
N ASP A 138 -26.36 -1.75 -17.26
CA ASP A 138 -25.83 -1.20 -18.49
C ASP A 138 -26.67 -1.64 -19.71
N ALA A 139 -27.50 -0.72 -20.22
CA ALA A 139 -28.34 -0.97 -21.39
C ALA A 139 -27.55 -1.13 -22.71
N SER A 140 -26.29 -0.76 -22.75
CA SER A 140 -25.43 -0.89 -23.94
C SER A 140 -24.94 -2.33 -24.15
N VAL A 141 -24.98 -3.18 -23.11
CA VAL A 141 -24.54 -4.57 -23.18
C VAL A 141 -25.68 -5.49 -23.63
N SER A 142 -25.53 -6.11 -24.80
CA SER A 142 -26.50 -7.06 -25.30
C SER A 142 -26.63 -8.29 -24.39
N SER A 143 -27.82 -8.89 -24.34
CA SER A 143 -28.11 -10.05 -23.48
C SER A 143 -27.13 -11.21 -23.68
N SER A 144 -26.70 -11.46 -24.92
CA SER A 144 -25.75 -12.53 -25.29
C SER A 144 -24.30 -12.24 -24.78
N ASN A 145 -23.98 -10.99 -24.50
CA ASN A 145 -22.66 -10.60 -24.08
C ASN A 145 -22.54 -10.34 -22.57
N LYS A 146 -23.63 -10.42 -21.81
CA LYS A 146 -23.63 -10.10 -20.38
C LYS A 146 -22.66 -10.96 -19.58
N ASN A 147 -22.66 -12.28 -19.77
CA ASN A 147 -21.73 -13.15 -19.06
C ASN A 147 -20.28 -12.87 -19.44
N LYS A 148 -20.00 -12.59 -20.72
CA LYS A 148 -18.65 -12.17 -21.16
C LYS A 148 -18.17 -10.91 -20.45
N GLU A 149 -19.04 -9.91 -20.36
CA GLU A 149 -18.70 -8.64 -19.72
C GLU A 149 -18.51 -8.80 -18.21
N ILE A 150 -19.32 -9.62 -17.54
CA ILE A 150 -19.12 -9.97 -16.13
C ILE A 150 -17.75 -10.63 -15.92
N VAL A 151 -17.40 -11.62 -16.74
CA VAL A 151 -16.10 -12.31 -16.66
C VAL A 151 -14.96 -11.34 -16.91
N ARG A 152 -15.09 -10.40 -17.87
CA ARG A 152 -14.08 -9.37 -18.13
C ARG A 152 -13.86 -8.48 -16.90
N ILE A 153 -14.93 -8.00 -16.28
CA ILE A 153 -14.83 -7.18 -15.05
C ILE A 153 -14.12 -7.95 -13.93
N LEU A 154 -14.45 -9.22 -13.72
CA LEU A 154 -13.82 -10.06 -12.70
C LEU A 154 -12.35 -10.35 -13.01
N HIS A 155 -12.01 -10.51 -14.29
CA HIS A 155 -10.62 -10.65 -14.73
C HIS A 155 -9.82 -9.38 -14.45
N ASP A 156 -10.33 -8.21 -14.83
CA ASP A 156 -9.69 -6.93 -14.61
C ASP A 156 -9.51 -6.59 -13.12
N LYS A 157 -10.40 -7.11 -12.25
CA LYS A 157 -10.26 -7.07 -10.78
C LYS A 157 -9.26 -8.09 -10.22
N GLY A 158 -8.73 -8.99 -11.05
CA GLY A 158 -7.78 -10.02 -10.59
C GLY A 158 -8.41 -11.19 -9.81
N ILE A 159 -9.74 -11.34 -9.82
CA ILE A 159 -10.47 -12.38 -9.06
C ILE A 159 -10.00 -13.78 -9.44
N PHE A 160 -9.64 -14.03 -10.70
CA PHE A 160 -9.16 -15.32 -11.16
C PHE A 160 -7.77 -15.74 -10.67
N GLN A 161 -7.07 -14.87 -9.92
CA GLN A 161 -5.86 -15.22 -9.19
C GLN A 161 -6.18 -15.95 -7.86
N VAL A 162 -7.43 -15.87 -7.40
CA VAL A 162 -7.89 -16.58 -6.20
C VAL A 162 -8.15 -18.05 -6.55
N LYS A 163 -7.66 -18.95 -5.68
CA LYS A 163 -7.87 -20.39 -5.84
C LYS A 163 -9.36 -20.71 -5.95
N GLU A 164 -9.72 -21.60 -6.87
CA GLU A 164 -11.10 -22.06 -7.14
C GLU A 164 -12.05 -20.98 -7.69
N ALA A 165 -11.60 -19.73 -7.90
CA ALA A 165 -12.45 -18.65 -8.41
C ALA A 165 -13.11 -18.99 -9.76
N VAL A 166 -12.39 -19.68 -10.66
CA VAL A 166 -12.94 -20.08 -11.98
C VAL A 166 -14.18 -20.95 -11.82
N VAL A 167 -14.12 -21.94 -10.94
CA VAL A 167 -15.23 -22.88 -10.68
C VAL A 167 -16.42 -22.16 -10.04
N GLN A 168 -16.14 -21.32 -9.03
CA GLN A 168 -17.18 -20.58 -8.32
C GLN A 168 -17.87 -19.55 -9.23
N VAL A 169 -17.12 -18.84 -10.06
CA VAL A 169 -17.68 -17.89 -11.04
C VAL A 169 -18.50 -18.62 -12.10
N ALA A 170 -18.02 -19.74 -12.65
CA ALA A 170 -18.76 -20.54 -13.61
C ALA A 170 -20.10 -21.00 -13.02
N HIS A 171 -20.08 -21.56 -11.81
CA HIS A 171 -21.29 -21.96 -11.09
C HIS A 171 -22.25 -20.80 -10.85
N ALA A 172 -21.73 -19.63 -10.46
CA ALA A 172 -22.53 -18.44 -10.20
C ALA A 172 -23.14 -17.82 -11.47
N LEU A 173 -22.59 -18.10 -12.65
CA LEU A 173 -23.06 -17.62 -13.95
C LEU A 173 -23.86 -18.68 -14.73
N ASP A 174 -24.04 -19.88 -14.17
CA ASP A 174 -24.70 -21.03 -14.82
C ASP A 174 -24.05 -21.41 -16.16
N ILE A 175 -22.71 -21.47 -16.20
CA ILE A 175 -21.91 -21.84 -17.38
C ILE A 175 -20.85 -22.89 -17.05
#